data_f6920bb07fecb375c267a23b5d49a382
#
_entry.id   f6920bb07fecb375c267a23b5d49a382
#
_cell.length_a   1.000
_cell.length_b   1.000
_cell.length_c   1.000
_cell.angle_alpha   90.00
_cell.angle_beta   90.00
_cell.angle_gamma   90.00
#
_symmetry.space_group_name_H-M   'P 1'
#
loop_
_entity.id
_entity.type
_entity.pdbx_description
1 polymer ?
#
loop_
_entity_poly.entity_id
_entity_poly.type
_entity_poly.pdbx_seq_one_letter_code
_entity_poly.pdbx_strand_id
1 'polypeptide(L)'
;PDGSIASVIDKGDGIAYANIDLSWSRKKQVLDEKVFNDRRPEMYLNLPTDPYLWNPLDFFGLYGLDPLPKGKESLVTAVQMNSSNDIKKNLKKIFEYLNKAKDSGSELVVFPELALTGHLNKNKSAISNNDSEILELADYANKNDLYICCGFAEKYNKEYYNSSVLVGPEGIIGIYRKIHLNKSDKSWAAEGDEWKYFDTKIGRVGLMIGYDAIFPES
;
A
#
# COMPACT_ATOMS: atom_id res chain seq x y z
N PRO A 1 23.81 2.36 -0.82
CA PRO A 1 23.31 3.72 -0.96
C PRO A 1 22.12 3.93 -0.01
N ASP A 2 22.27 4.89 0.89
CA ASP A 2 21.27 5.27 1.89
C ASP A 2 20.40 6.44 1.41
N GLY A 3 20.53 6.83 0.14
CA GLY A 3 19.84 7.98 -0.45
C GLY A 3 20.46 9.33 -0.12
N SER A 4 21.58 9.39 0.62
CA SER A 4 22.28 10.65 0.87
C SER A 4 22.96 11.18 -0.41
N ILE A 5 22.90 12.49 -0.58
CA ILE A 5 23.59 13.17 -1.69
C ILE A 5 25.06 13.35 -1.30
N ALA A 6 25.96 12.62 -1.95
CA ALA A 6 27.39 12.70 -1.70
C ALA A 6 28.05 13.91 -2.41
N SER A 7 27.51 14.31 -3.56
CA SER A 7 27.97 15.49 -4.31
C SER A 7 26.91 15.91 -5.31
N VAL A 8 26.79 17.21 -5.58
CA VAL A 8 25.81 17.78 -6.51
C VAL A 8 26.39 19.02 -7.20
N ILE A 9 25.96 19.26 -8.43
CA ILE A 9 26.14 20.53 -9.14
C ILE A 9 24.77 21.19 -9.24
N ASP A 10 24.59 22.30 -8.53
CA ASP A 10 23.27 22.96 -8.46
C ASP A 10 22.91 23.70 -9.75
N LYS A 11 23.86 24.25 -10.47
CA LYS A 11 23.64 25.01 -11.73
C LYS A 11 24.86 25.01 -12.61
N GLY A 12 24.63 24.96 -13.93
CA GLY A 12 25.69 25.08 -14.95
C GLY A 12 26.45 23.78 -15.19
N ASP A 13 27.49 23.88 -16.03
CA ASP A 13 28.38 22.78 -16.35
C ASP A 13 29.44 22.60 -15.28
N GLY A 14 29.73 21.36 -14.90
CA GLY A 14 30.76 21.08 -13.88
C GLY A 14 30.96 19.58 -13.70
N ILE A 15 31.91 19.23 -12.82
CA ILE A 15 32.20 17.84 -12.47
C ILE A 15 32.01 17.68 -10.96
N ALA A 16 31.13 16.73 -10.58
CA ALA A 16 30.94 16.34 -9.19
C ALA A 16 31.82 15.13 -8.86
N TYR A 17 32.56 15.20 -7.77
CA TYR A 17 33.38 14.09 -7.27
C TYR A 17 32.86 13.63 -5.92
N ALA A 18 32.82 12.31 -5.74
CA ALA A 18 32.42 11.71 -4.45
C ALA A 18 33.26 10.46 -4.17
N ASN A 19 33.64 10.28 -2.91
CA ASN A 19 34.18 9.03 -2.41
C ASN A 19 33.00 8.18 -1.93
N ILE A 20 32.82 7.00 -2.52
CA ILE A 20 31.72 6.09 -2.19
C ILE A 20 32.30 4.82 -1.59
N ASP A 21 31.91 4.52 -0.35
CA ASP A 21 32.20 3.24 0.29
C ASP A 21 31.11 2.22 -0.08
N LEU A 22 31.38 1.38 -1.06
CA LEU A 22 30.46 0.35 -1.53
C LEU A 22 30.19 -0.75 -0.49
N SER A 23 31.07 -0.89 0.49
CA SER A 23 30.90 -1.90 1.55
C SER A 23 29.85 -1.50 2.58
N TRP A 24 29.63 -0.22 2.76
CA TRP A 24 28.77 0.32 3.81
C TRP A 24 27.29 0.07 3.56
N SER A 25 26.81 0.33 2.34
CA SER A 25 25.41 0.11 1.98
C SER A 25 25.03 -1.37 2.04
N ARG A 26 25.95 -2.26 1.62
CA ARG A 26 25.74 -3.70 1.67
C ARG A 26 25.65 -4.22 3.11
N LYS A 27 26.47 -3.70 4.01
CA LYS A 27 26.40 -4.05 5.45
C LYS A 27 25.10 -3.61 6.07
N LYS A 28 24.66 -2.38 5.85
CA LYS A 28 23.45 -1.84 6.46
C LYS A 28 22.19 -2.61 6.01
N GLN A 29 22.00 -2.78 4.70
CA GLN A 29 20.82 -3.48 4.19
C GLN A 29 20.81 -4.97 4.51
N VAL A 30 21.96 -5.64 4.45
CA VAL A 30 22.02 -7.09 4.63
C VAL A 30 22.11 -7.50 6.11
N LEU A 31 22.84 -6.72 6.93
CA LEU A 31 23.11 -7.10 8.32
C LEU A 31 22.16 -6.44 9.32
N ASP A 32 21.82 -5.14 9.10
CA ASP A 32 21.03 -4.38 10.07
C ASP A 32 19.53 -4.57 9.83
N GLU A 33 19.09 -4.56 8.58
CA GLU A 33 17.66 -4.63 8.22
C GLU A 33 17.19 -6.05 7.90
N LYS A 34 18.10 -7.00 7.68
CA LYS A 34 17.79 -8.42 7.40
C LYS A 34 16.79 -8.62 6.26
N VAL A 35 16.76 -7.71 5.28
CA VAL A 35 15.80 -7.70 4.16
C VAL A 35 15.71 -9.06 3.48
N PHE A 36 16.83 -9.77 3.29
CA PHE A 36 16.81 -11.11 2.69
C PHE A 36 16.11 -12.17 3.55
N ASN A 37 16.14 -12.00 4.88
CA ASN A 37 15.45 -12.90 5.79
C ASN A 37 13.95 -12.64 5.86
N ASP A 38 13.54 -11.43 5.48
CA ASP A 38 12.14 -11.00 5.48
C ASP A 38 11.44 -11.29 4.15
N ARG A 39 12.18 -11.82 3.13
CA ARG A 39 11.58 -12.32 1.90
C ARG A 39 10.64 -13.49 2.18
N ARG A 40 9.58 -13.56 1.41
CA ARG A 40 8.59 -14.64 1.49
C ARG A 40 8.49 -15.36 0.14
N PRO A 41 9.49 -16.21 -0.20
CA PRO A 41 9.56 -16.86 -1.50
C PRO A 41 8.32 -17.66 -1.88
N GLU A 42 7.61 -18.18 -0.88
CA GLU A 42 6.33 -18.88 -1.06
C GLU A 42 5.23 -18.00 -1.66
N MET A 43 5.33 -16.69 -1.46
CA MET A 43 4.38 -15.72 -2.00
C MET A 43 4.70 -15.33 -3.45
N TYR A 44 5.87 -15.69 -3.96
CA TYR A 44 6.34 -15.31 -5.31
C TYR A 44 6.37 -16.49 -6.29
N LEU A 45 5.88 -17.64 -5.89
CA LEU A 45 5.99 -18.87 -6.69
C LEU A 45 5.41 -18.73 -8.10
N ASN A 46 4.41 -17.90 -8.27
CA ASN A 46 3.80 -17.67 -9.57
C ASN A 46 4.75 -16.97 -10.56
N LEU A 47 5.68 -16.12 -10.08
CA LEU A 47 6.62 -15.43 -10.96
C LEU A 47 7.57 -16.37 -11.72
N PRO A 48 8.24 -17.35 -11.05
CA PRO A 48 9.12 -18.29 -11.74
C PRO A 48 8.39 -19.51 -12.34
N THR A 49 7.19 -19.84 -11.86
CA THR A 49 6.48 -21.06 -12.24
C THR A 49 5.39 -20.82 -13.28
N ASP A 50 4.91 -19.58 -13.42
CA ASP A 50 3.97 -19.20 -14.49
C ASP A 50 4.72 -18.64 -15.70
N PRO A 51 5.02 -19.47 -16.73
CA PRO A 51 5.75 -19.02 -17.91
C PRO A 51 4.97 -18.02 -18.76
N TYR A 52 3.72 -17.74 -18.40
CA TYR A 52 2.81 -16.92 -19.19
C TYR A 52 2.63 -15.50 -18.65
N LEU A 53 3.09 -15.22 -17.44
CA LEU A 53 3.01 -13.86 -16.84
C LEU A 53 3.65 -12.76 -17.71
N TRP A 54 4.60 -13.12 -18.55
CA TRP A 54 5.29 -12.19 -19.45
C TRP A 54 5.18 -12.55 -20.93
N ASN A 55 4.38 -13.58 -21.27
CA ASN A 55 4.23 -14.03 -22.64
C ASN A 55 3.18 -13.17 -23.38
N PRO A 56 3.58 -12.38 -24.40
CA PRO A 56 2.66 -11.58 -25.18
C PRO A 56 1.69 -12.40 -26.03
N LEU A 57 1.77 -13.74 -26.00
CA LEU A 57 0.92 -14.65 -26.77
C LEU A 57 -0.38 -15.06 -26.07
N ASP A 58 -0.80 -14.36 -25.02
CA ASP A 58 -2.16 -14.50 -24.47
C ASP A 58 -3.27 -14.14 -25.47
N PHE A 59 -2.88 -13.78 -26.66
CA PHE A 59 -3.79 -13.48 -27.72
C PHE A 59 -4.70 -14.65 -28.15
N PHE A 60 -4.43 -15.84 -27.69
CA PHE A 60 -5.32 -16.99 -27.87
C PHE A 60 -6.27 -17.26 -26.70
N GLY A 61 -6.20 -16.50 -25.60
CA GLY A 61 -6.99 -16.76 -24.41
C GLY A 61 -6.75 -18.17 -23.80
N LEU A 62 -5.58 -18.78 -24.09
CA LEU A 62 -5.29 -20.17 -23.73
C LEU A 62 -4.91 -20.34 -22.26
N TYR A 63 -4.65 -19.23 -21.55
CA TYR A 63 -4.05 -19.27 -20.22
C TYR A 63 -4.98 -18.85 -19.11
N GLY A 64 -6.24 -18.52 -19.44
CA GLY A 64 -7.25 -18.19 -18.44
C GLY A 64 -6.97 -16.91 -17.64
N LEU A 65 -6.07 -16.05 -18.15
CA LEU A 65 -5.86 -14.75 -17.54
C LEU A 65 -7.09 -13.89 -17.78
N ASP A 66 -7.69 -13.38 -16.72
CA ASP A 66 -8.77 -12.42 -16.83
C ASP A 66 -8.26 -11.17 -17.59
N PRO A 67 -8.98 -10.74 -18.65
CA PRO A 67 -8.58 -9.56 -19.38
C PRO A 67 -8.53 -8.36 -18.43
N LEU A 68 -7.53 -7.50 -18.60
CA LEU A 68 -7.47 -6.26 -17.84
C LEU A 68 -8.72 -5.41 -18.14
N PRO A 69 -9.34 -4.81 -17.12
CA PRO A 69 -10.42 -3.87 -17.32
C PRO A 69 -9.92 -2.68 -18.14
N LYS A 70 -10.81 -2.09 -18.90
CA LYS A 70 -10.47 -0.89 -19.66
C LYS A 70 -10.13 0.24 -18.70
N GLY A 71 -8.88 0.61 -18.66
CA GLY A 71 -8.42 1.76 -17.88
C GLY A 71 -8.80 3.09 -18.55
N LYS A 72 -8.75 4.17 -17.77
CA LYS A 72 -8.92 5.55 -18.24
C LYS A 72 -7.91 6.46 -17.54
N GLU A 73 -7.68 7.62 -18.10
CA GLU A 73 -7.00 8.69 -17.37
C GLU A 73 -7.85 9.14 -16.18
N SER A 74 -7.25 9.14 -15.00
CA SER A 74 -7.93 9.41 -13.73
C SER A 74 -7.06 10.28 -12.83
N LEU A 75 -7.69 11.22 -12.11
CA LEU A 75 -7.00 12.03 -11.12
C LEU A 75 -6.90 11.23 -9.81
N VAL A 76 -5.66 11.00 -9.35
CA VAL A 76 -5.36 10.33 -8.09
C VAL A 76 -4.78 11.32 -7.10
N THR A 77 -5.32 11.36 -5.88
CA THR A 77 -4.78 12.16 -4.79
C THR A 77 -4.06 11.27 -3.78
N ALA A 78 -2.76 11.49 -3.57
CA ALA A 78 -2.01 10.92 -2.47
C ALA A 78 -2.04 11.90 -1.27
N VAL A 79 -2.51 11.43 -0.13
CA VAL A 79 -2.60 12.21 1.10
C VAL A 79 -1.42 11.91 2.01
N GLN A 80 -0.74 12.95 2.48
CA GLN A 80 0.22 12.83 3.56
C GLN A 80 -0.39 13.43 4.83
N MET A 81 -0.49 12.61 5.89
CA MET A 81 -1.03 13.04 7.16
C MET A 81 -0.35 12.35 8.34
N ASN A 82 -0.30 13.03 9.47
CA ASN A 82 0.08 12.42 10.74
C ASN A 82 -1.16 11.85 11.43
N SER A 83 -1.12 10.56 11.73
CA SER A 83 -2.17 9.85 12.47
C SER A 83 -1.87 9.84 13.96
N SER A 84 -2.91 9.88 14.76
CA SER A 84 -2.85 9.73 16.22
C SER A 84 -3.48 8.39 16.63
N ASN A 85 -3.38 8.05 17.93
CA ASN A 85 -4.07 6.85 18.46
C ASN A 85 -5.56 7.07 18.73
N ASP A 86 -6.11 8.20 18.28
CA ASP A 86 -7.53 8.54 18.37
C ASP A 86 -8.18 8.40 16.99
N ILE A 87 -8.91 7.30 16.81
CA ILE A 87 -9.57 6.95 15.54
C ILE A 87 -10.54 8.05 15.10
N LYS A 88 -11.34 8.61 16.02
CA LYS A 88 -12.33 9.66 15.69
C LYS A 88 -11.64 10.91 15.17
N LYS A 89 -10.51 11.28 15.79
CA LYS A 89 -9.71 12.43 15.34
C LYS A 89 -9.08 12.17 13.97
N ASN A 90 -8.59 10.97 13.73
CA ASN A 90 -8.04 10.58 12.43
C ASN A 90 -9.14 10.56 11.37
N LEU A 91 -10.30 9.97 11.65
CA LEU A 91 -11.42 9.89 10.74
C LEU A 91 -11.91 11.29 10.32
N LYS A 92 -12.06 12.20 11.29
CA LYS A 92 -12.40 13.60 11.00
C LYS A 92 -11.40 14.23 10.02
N LYS A 93 -10.12 14.03 10.27
CA LYS A 93 -9.04 14.55 9.41
C LYS A 93 -9.05 13.90 8.02
N ILE A 94 -9.35 12.60 7.94
CA ILE A 94 -9.52 11.88 6.67
C ILE A 94 -10.65 12.53 5.86
N PHE A 95 -11.82 12.80 6.46
CA PHE A 95 -12.92 13.46 5.76
C PHE A 95 -12.59 14.90 5.31
N GLU A 96 -11.80 15.64 6.08
CA GLU A 96 -11.32 16.96 5.64
C GLU A 96 -10.47 16.88 4.36
N TYR A 97 -9.59 15.86 4.24
CA TYR A 97 -8.82 15.63 3.03
C TYR A 97 -9.66 15.06 1.89
N LEU A 98 -10.61 14.17 2.18
CA LEU A 98 -11.53 13.64 1.17
C LEU A 98 -12.35 14.75 0.52
N ASN A 99 -12.86 15.72 1.29
CA ASN A 99 -13.58 16.86 0.73
C ASN A 99 -12.70 17.69 -0.21
N LYS A 100 -11.45 17.97 0.18
CA LYS A 100 -10.51 18.70 -0.68
C LYS A 100 -10.20 17.94 -1.96
N ALA A 101 -9.98 16.62 -1.86
CA ALA A 101 -9.70 15.77 -3.02
C ALA A 101 -10.90 15.70 -3.98
N LYS A 102 -12.09 15.55 -3.44
CA LYS A 102 -13.35 15.61 -4.20
C LYS A 102 -13.50 16.95 -4.95
N ASP A 103 -13.28 18.07 -4.25
CA ASP A 103 -13.39 19.41 -4.84
C ASP A 103 -12.37 19.61 -5.98
N SER A 104 -11.26 18.86 -5.96
CA SER A 104 -10.26 18.84 -7.04
C SER A 104 -10.61 17.85 -8.17
N GLY A 105 -11.69 17.09 -8.06
CA GLY A 105 -12.12 16.11 -9.06
C GLY A 105 -11.39 14.78 -8.98
N SER A 106 -10.83 14.41 -7.82
CA SER A 106 -10.14 13.12 -7.63
C SER A 106 -11.10 11.94 -7.73
N GLU A 107 -10.67 10.89 -8.43
CA GLU A 107 -11.42 9.64 -8.56
C GLU A 107 -10.89 8.55 -7.61
N LEU A 108 -9.63 8.66 -7.16
CA LEU A 108 -9.02 7.79 -6.15
C LEU A 108 -8.26 8.65 -5.15
N VAL A 109 -8.49 8.40 -3.87
CA VAL A 109 -7.75 9.05 -2.77
C VAL A 109 -7.02 7.99 -1.96
N VAL A 110 -5.71 8.12 -1.85
CA VAL A 110 -4.84 7.17 -1.15
C VAL A 110 -4.32 7.79 0.14
N PHE A 111 -4.64 7.16 1.26
CA PHE A 111 -4.17 7.53 2.59
C PHE A 111 -2.96 6.67 3.02
N PRO A 112 -2.14 7.16 3.97
CA PRO A 112 -0.99 6.43 4.47
C PRO A 112 -1.33 5.10 5.16
N GLU A 113 -0.29 4.27 5.34
CA GLU A 113 -0.30 3.12 6.23
C GLU A 113 -0.79 3.53 7.62
N LEU A 114 -1.72 2.75 8.20
CA LEU A 114 -2.32 2.98 9.53
C LEU A 114 -2.97 4.38 9.69
N ALA A 115 -3.40 5.01 8.61
CA ALA A 115 -3.98 6.36 8.64
C ALA A 115 -5.17 6.48 9.59
N LEU A 116 -6.03 5.48 9.62
CA LEU A 116 -7.27 5.51 10.41
C LEU A 116 -7.02 5.24 11.90
N THR A 117 -6.19 4.27 12.23
CA THR A 117 -6.00 3.80 13.61
C THR A 117 -4.77 4.37 14.31
N GLY A 118 -3.81 4.91 13.52
CA GLY A 118 -2.49 5.21 14.02
C GLY A 118 -1.66 3.93 14.27
N HIS A 119 -0.41 4.12 14.69
CA HIS A 119 0.47 3.02 15.06
C HIS A 119 0.00 2.37 16.36
N LEU A 120 -0.18 1.05 16.34
CA LEU A 120 -0.62 0.31 17.52
C LEU A 120 0.48 0.26 18.60
N ASN A 121 0.21 0.95 19.70
CA ASN A 121 0.86 0.66 20.96
C ASN A 121 -0.03 -0.31 21.76
N LYS A 122 0.26 -1.61 21.68
CA LYS A 122 -0.39 -2.67 22.48
C LYS A 122 -1.93 -2.75 22.32
N ASN A 123 -2.42 -3.11 21.14
CA ASN A 123 -3.75 -3.68 20.88
C ASN A 123 -4.99 -2.84 21.24
N LYS A 124 -4.90 -1.53 21.37
CA LYS A 124 -6.04 -0.73 21.85
C LYS A 124 -6.88 -0.05 20.78
N SER A 125 -6.45 -0.05 19.52
CA SER A 125 -7.13 0.72 18.46
C SER A 125 -7.37 -0.07 17.16
N ALA A 126 -7.24 -1.42 17.21
CA ALA A 126 -7.56 -2.23 16.03
C ALA A 126 -9.08 -2.34 15.86
N ILE A 127 -9.53 -2.23 14.63
CA ILE A 127 -10.95 -2.28 14.26
C ILE A 127 -11.22 -3.41 13.28
N SER A 128 -12.46 -3.84 13.21
CA SER A 128 -12.96 -4.79 12.22
C SER A 128 -13.32 -4.06 10.91
N ASN A 129 -13.33 -4.79 9.82
CA ASN A 129 -13.83 -4.29 8.54
C ASN A 129 -15.33 -3.92 8.54
N ASN A 130 -16.07 -4.36 9.55
CA ASN A 130 -17.49 -4.03 9.74
C ASN A 130 -17.72 -2.93 10.77
N ASP A 131 -16.67 -2.33 11.32
CA ASP A 131 -16.82 -1.24 12.27
C ASP A 131 -17.29 0.05 11.57
N SER A 132 -17.94 0.93 12.33
CA SER A 132 -18.61 2.14 11.82
C SER A 132 -17.68 3.01 10.99
N GLU A 133 -16.42 3.08 11.35
CA GLU A 133 -15.43 3.93 10.69
C GLU A 133 -15.13 3.50 9.25
N ILE A 134 -15.08 2.19 9.00
CA ILE A 134 -14.91 1.65 7.64
C ILE A 134 -16.21 1.83 6.84
N LEU A 135 -17.34 1.61 7.47
CA LEU A 135 -18.65 1.81 6.84
C LEU A 135 -18.90 3.29 6.49
N GLU A 136 -18.46 4.24 7.33
CA GLU A 136 -18.51 5.67 7.02
C GLU A 136 -17.66 6.04 5.81
N LEU A 137 -16.46 5.44 5.65
CA LEU A 137 -15.64 5.63 4.46
C LEU A 137 -16.32 5.07 3.20
N ALA A 138 -16.92 3.89 3.31
CA ALA A 138 -17.65 3.26 2.20
C ALA A 138 -18.88 4.08 1.80
N ASP A 139 -19.64 4.59 2.76
CA ASP A 139 -20.79 5.47 2.52
C ASP A 139 -20.37 6.79 1.84
N TYR A 140 -19.26 7.37 2.29
CA TYR A 140 -18.70 8.57 1.65
C TYR A 140 -18.28 8.30 0.19
N ALA A 141 -17.59 7.17 -0.05
CA ALA A 141 -17.15 6.77 -1.38
C ALA A 141 -18.35 6.58 -2.33
N ASN A 142 -19.39 5.89 -1.86
CA ASN A 142 -20.62 5.68 -2.60
C ASN A 142 -21.32 7.01 -2.95
N LYS A 143 -21.51 7.89 -1.98
CA LYS A 143 -22.18 9.20 -2.19
C LYS A 143 -21.45 10.13 -3.13
N ASN A 144 -20.14 10.01 -3.25
CA ASN A 144 -19.31 10.93 -4.02
C ASN A 144 -18.69 10.30 -5.28
N ASP A 145 -19.07 9.07 -5.63
CA ASP A 145 -18.60 8.30 -6.80
C ASP A 145 -17.06 8.30 -6.92
N LEU A 146 -16.37 8.00 -5.81
CA LEU A 146 -14.90 7.95 -5.76
C LEU A 146 -14.39 6.72 -5.01
N TYR A 147 -13.12 6.39 -5.23
CA TYR A 147 -12.43 5.31 -4.55
C TYR A 147 -11.57 5.85 -3.41
N ILE A 148 -11.49 5.13 -2.29
CA ILE A 148 -10.67 5.47 -1.14
C ILE A 148 -9.83 4.25 -0.75
N CYS A 149 -8.50 4.41 -0.71
CA CYS A 149 -7.57 3.44 -0.15
C CYS A 149 -7.09 3.97 1.20
N CYS A 150 -7.36 3.26 2.30
CA CYS A 150 -7.04 3.71 3.64
C CYS A 150 -6.42 2.62 4.51
N GLY A 151 -5.24 2.91 5.08
CA GLY A 151 -4.53 2.01 5.98
C GLY A 151 -5.12 2.00 7.39
N PHE A 152 -5.23 0.82 8.00
CA PHE A 152 -5.73 0.64 9.35
C PHE A 152 -5.17 -0.63 10.01
N ALA A 153 -5.17 -0.67 11.35
CA ALA A 153 -4.92 -1.90 12.09
C ALA A 153 -6.21 -2.71 12.16
N GLU A 154 -6.20 -3.85 11.49
CA GLU A 154 -7.34 -4.75 11.42
C GLU A 154 -7.33 -5.74 12.58
N LYS A 155 -8.51 -5.96 13.17
CA LYS A 155 -8.79 -7.10 14.05
C LYS A 155 -9.67 -8.08 13.30
N TYR A 156 -9.15 -9.27 13.04
CA TYR A 156 -9.89 -10.32 12.36
C TYR A 156 -9.73 -11.65 13.10
N ASN A 157 -10.82 -12.28 13.45
CA ASN A 157 -10.88 -13.46 14.32
C ASN A 157 -10.19 -13.18 15.66
N LYS A 158 -9.01 -13.72 15.92
CA LYS A 158 -8.23 -13.50 17.14
C LYS A 158 -6.88 -12.86 16.85
N GLU A 159 -6.66 -12.46 15.60
CA GLU A 159 -5.40 -11.91 15.11
C GLU A 159 -5.52 -10.44 14.75
N TYR A 160 -4.40 -9.79 14.65
CA TYR A 160 -4.28 -8.40 14.20
C TYR A 160 -3.45 -8.36 12.93
N TYR A 161 -3.81 -7.46 12.02
CA TYR A 161 -3.12 -7.28 10.75
C TYR A 161 -2.87 -5.79 10.48
N ASN A 162 -1.79 -5.51 9.81
CA ASN A 162 -1.58 -4.22 9.17
C ASN A 162 -2.25 -4.27 7.81
N SER A 163 -3.38 -3.57 7.66
CA SER A 163 -4.27 -3.73 6.52
C SER A 163 -4.56 -2.42 5.80
N SER A 164 -4.95 -2.53 4.56
CA SER A 164 -5.50 -1.43 3.77
C SER A 164 -6.84 -1.84 3.18
N VAL A 165 -7.85 -1.01 3.34
CA VAL A 165 -9.17 -1.17 2.73
C VAL A 165 -9.25 -0.35 1.46
N LEU A 166 -9.81 -0.93 0.41
CA LEU A 166 -10.29 -0.22 -0.76
C LEU A 166 -11.81 -0.15 -0.68
N VAL A 167 -12.34 1.04 -0.62
CA VAL A 167 -13.79 1.30 -0.73
C VAL A 167 -14.07 2.12 -1.98
N GLY A 168 -15.25 2.01 -2.52
CA GLY A 168 -15.65 2.68 -3.74
C GLY A 168 -17.16 2.92 -3.83
N PRO A 169 -17.66 3.33 -4.99
CA PRO A 169 -19.09 3.54 -5.21
C PRO A 169 -19.95 2.32 -4.87
N GLU A 170 -19.38 1.14 -4.98
CA GLU A 170 -20.01 -0.15 -4.69
C GLU A 170 -19.96 -0.54 -3.20
N GLY A 171 -19.33 0.27 -2.35
CA GLY A 171 -19.09 0.00 -0.94
C GLY A 171 -17.69 -0.51 -0.67
N ILE A 172 -17.52 -1.48 0.24
CA ILE A 172 -16.23 -2.12 0.52
C ILE A 172 -15.89 -3.07 -0.64
N ILE A 173 -14.83 -2.75 -1.39
CA ILE A 173 -14.37 -3.56 -2.52
C ILE A 173 -13.48 -4.69 -2.02
N GLY A 174 -12.57 -4.39 -1.11
CA GLY A 174 -11.76 -5.42 -0.49
C GLY A 174 -10.72 -4.89 0.49
N ILE A 175 -10.02 -5.86 1.11
CA ILE A 175 -8.98 -5.61 2.11
C ILE A 175 -7.73 -6.36 1.69
N TYR A 176 -6.60 -5.69 1.76
CA TYR A 176 -5.27 -6.24 1.64
C TYR A 176 -4.57 -6.24 3.00
N ARG A 177 -3.95 -7.35 3.37
CA ARG A 177 -3.13 -7.50 4.57
C ARG A 177 -1.67 -7.51 4.19
N LYS A 178 -0.87 -6.72 4.86
CA LYS A 178 0.57 -6.58 4.61
C LYS A 178 1.26 -7.94 4.67
N ILE A 179 1.94 -8.30 3.59
CA ILE A 179 2.64 -9.60 3.46
C ILE A 179 4.00 -9.54 4.13
N HIS A 180 4.78 -8.47 3.88
CA HIS A 180 6.11 -8.31 4.46
C HIS A 180 6.06 -7.39 5.68
N LEU A 181 6.23 -7.97 6.84
CA LEU A 181 6.24 -7.20 8.09
C LEU A 181 7.65 -6.73 8.42
N ASN A 182 7.78 -5.43 8.67
CA ASN A 182 9.00 -4.88 9.24
C ASN A 182 9.12 -5.23 10.74
N LYS A 183 10.24 -4.88 11.38
CA LYS A 183 10.51 -5.19 12.79
C LYS A 183 9.42 -4.65 13.74
N SER A 184 8.87 -3.49 13.46
CA SER A 184 7.79 -2.89 14.25
C SER A 184 6.50 -3.67 14.10
N ASP A 185 6.12 -4.01 12.86
CA ASP A 185 4.89 -4.75 12.58
C ASP A 185 4.89 -6.15 13.20
N LYS A 186 6.01 -6.87 13.14
CA LYS A 186 6.18 -8.21 13.74
C LYS A 186 5.89 -8.26 15.24
N SER A 187 5.88 -7.12 15.93
CA SER A 187 5.57 -7.07 17.36
C SER A 187 4.07 -7.16 17.68
N TRP A 188 3.20 -6.97 16.68
CA TRP A 188 1.75 -6.88 16.91
C TRP A 188 0.88 -7.46 15.79
N ALA A 189 1.37 -7.57 14.56
CA ALA A 189 0.61 -8.02 13.40
C ALA A 189 1.01 -9.43 12.96
N ALA A 190 0.04 -10.18 12.46
CA ALA A 190 0.25 -11.36 11.64
C ALA A 190 0.51 -10.98 10.18
N GLU A 191 1.19 -11.86 9.47
CA GLU A 191 1.50 -11.69 8.05
C GLU A 191 0.27 -11.95 7.18
N GLY A 192 0.09 -11.17 6.11
CA GLY A 192 -0.84 -11.48 5.04
C GLY A 192 -0.35 -12.68 4.22
N ASP A 193 -1.26 -13.31 3.53
CA ASP A 193 -1.04 -14.56 2.78
C ASP A 193 -1.53 -14.51 1.34
N GLU A 194 -1.97 -13.33 0.87
CA GLU A 194 -2.57 -13.18 -0.46
C GLU A 194 -2.23 -11.82 -1.07
N TRP A 195 -1.69 -11.82 -2.29
CA TRP A 195 -1.64 -10.63 -3.14
C TRP A 195 -3.02 -10.34 -3.68
N LYS A 196 -3.45 -9.07 -3.57
CA LYS A 196 -4.78 -8.66 -4.01
C LYS A 196 -4.74 -7.55 -5.03
N TYR A 197 -5.55 -7.72 -6.05
CA TYR A 197 -5.93 -6.66 -6.98
C TYR A 197 -7.45 -6.57 -7.08
N PHE A 198 -7.94 -5.43 -7.49
CA PHE A 198 -9.37 -5.14 -7.57
C PHE A 198 -9.66 -4.44 -8.88
N ASP A 199 -10.64 -4.93 -9.62
CA ASP A 199 -11.10 -4.27 -10.83
C ASP A 199 -12.08 -3.16 -10.46
N THR A 200 -11.82 -1.97 -10.97
CA THR A 200 -12.57 -0.75 -10.67
C THR A 200 -12.92 -0.02 -11.96
N LYS A 201 -13.79 0.99 -11.90
CA LYS A 201 -14.13 1.82 -13.06
C LYS A 201 -12.94 2.63 -13.61
N ILE A 202 -11.88 2.80 -12.80
CA ILE A 202 -10.67 3.53 -13.21
C ILE A 202 -9.56 2.60 -13.72
N GLY A 203 -9.74 1.28 -13.58
CA GLY A 203 -8.77 0.26 -13.97
C GLY A 203 -8.53 -0.75 -12.85
N ARG A 204 -7.55 -1.64 -13.04
CA ARG A 204 -7.12 -2.61 -12.02
C ARG A 204 -6.21 -1.93 -11.00
N VAL A 205 -6.57 -2.06 -9.72
CA VAL A 205 -5.85 -1.48 -8.59
C VAL A 205 -5.26 -2.59 -7.73
N GLY A 206 -3.94 -2.66 -7.63
CA GLY A 206 -3.22 -3.50 -6.67
C GLY A 206 -2.88 -2.71 -5.41
N LEU A 207 -2.89 -3.37 -4.26
CA LEU A 207 -2.55 -2.75 -2.98
C LEU A 207 -1.25 -3.32 -2.42
N MET A 208 -0.40 -2.42 -1.92
CA MET A 208 0.83 -2.74 -1.18
C MET A 208 0.94 -1.80 0.02
N ILE A 209 1.58 -2.25 1.10
CA ILE A 209 1.75 -1.45 2.33
C ILE A 209 3.24 -1.32 2.66
N GLY A 210 3.74 -0.09 2.58
CA GLY A 210 5.07 0.32 3.05
C GLY A 210 6.20 -0.66 2.70
N TYR A 211 6.52 -1.56 3.61
CA TYR A 211 7.65 -2.49 3.48
C TYR A 211 7.50 -3.49 2.32
N ASP A 212 6.28 -3.77 1.85
CA ASP A 212 6.08 -4.62 0.67
C ASP A 212 6.81 -4.07 -0.56
N ALA A 213 6.84 -2.75 -0.72
CA ALA A 213 7.48 -2.09 -1.87
C ALA A 213 9.02 -2.21 -1.93
N ILE A 214 9.67 -2.79 -0.90
CA ILE A 214 11.11 -3.05 -0.90
C ILE A 214 11.45 -4.32 -1.69
N PHE A 215 10.49 -5.22 -1.83
CA PHE A 215 10.67 -6.50 -2.50
C PHE A 215 10.25 -6.37 -3.97
N PRO A 216 11.19 -6.58 -4.92
CA PRO A 216 10.88 -6.39 -6.36
C PRO A 216 9.86 -7.40 -6.89
N GLU A 217 9.61 -8.46 -6.14
CA GLU A 217 8.64 -9.50 -6.49
C GLU A 217 7.19 -9.13 -6.11
N SER A 218 6.98 -8.02 -5.38
CA SER A 218 5.66 -7.56 -4.92
C SER A 218 4.83 -6.93 -6.01
#